data_635bd78ddcd177198d38d1bcb553103b
#
_entry.id   635bd78ddcd177198d38d1bcb553103b
#
_cell.length_a   1.000
_cell.length_b   1.000
_cell.length_c   1.000
_cell.angle_alpha   90.00
_cell.angle_beta   90.00
_cell.angle_gamma   90.00
#
_symmetry.space_group_name_H-M   'P 1'
#
loop_
_entity.id
_entity.type
_entity.pdbx_description
1 polymer ?
#
loop_
_entity_poly.entity_id
_entity_poly.type
_entity_poly.pdbx_seq_one_letter_code
_entity_poly.pdbx_strand_id
1 'polypeptide(L)'
;IFGISSCGIYSFSGASISSEVKSVSINPFENVASLAPPVLSNTLTEALKDKFSSETKLIPLNSDGDLIFSGQITNYSINPIAIQSNETASKNRLSITVKVKFINIKDEETNYDKTFSRYTDYESSKDFTSVEESLNEEIVFQLIDDIFNEAFTNW
;
A
#
# COMPACT_ATOMS: atom_id res chain seq x y z
N ILE A 1 -34.94 -25.37 -4.48
CA ILE A 1 -34.43 -25.75 -4.55
C ILE A 1 -33.42 -25.21 -4.68
N PHE A 2 -32.97 -24.65 -4.71
CA PHE A 2 -32.08 -24.28 -4.90
C PHE A 2 -31.53 -23.22 -4.37
N GLY A 3 -31.32 -22.93 -3.93
CA GLY A 3 -30.94 -22.12 -3.46
C GLY A 3 -29.69 -21.65 -3.35
N ILE A 4 -29.18 -21.50 -3.37
CA ILE A 4 -28.11 -21.18 -3.51
C ILE A 4 -27.45 -20.22 -2.92
N SER A 5 -27.10 -19.76 -2.47
CA SER A 5 -26.58 -19.01 -1.97
C SER A 5 -25.49 -18.66 -1.67
N SER A 6 -24.86 -18.41 -1.40
CA SER A 6 -23.98 -18.05 -1.36
C SER A 6 -23.21 -17.47 -0.81
N CYS A 7 -22.72 -17.11 -0.47
CA CYS A 7 -22.07 -16.38 -0.29
C CYS A 7 -21.39 -16.08 0.79
N GLY A 8 -20.76 -16.05 1.43
CA GLY A 8 -19.87 -15.75 2.40
C GLY A 8 -18.54 -15.22 1.90
N ILE A 9 -18.45 -14.79 0.71
CA ILE A 9 -17.23 -14.30 0.11
C ILE A 9 -17.47 -12.96 -0.54
N TYR A 10 -16.60 -12.00 -0.27
CA TYR A 10 -16.60 -10.73 -0.97
C TYR A 10 -15.62 -10.82 -2.12
N SER A 11 -16.04 -10.40 -3.29
CA SER A 11 -15.24 -10.52 -4.50
C SER A 11 -14.99 -9.14 -5.08
N PHE A 12 -13.72 -8.82 -5.39
CA PHE A 12 -13.35 -7.57 -6.03
C PHE A 12 -11.99 -7.76 -6.67
N SER A 13 -11.80 -7.21 -7.87
CA SER A 13 -10.52 -7.25 -8.58
C SER A 13 -9.85 -8.62 -8.56
N GLY A 14 -10.62 -9.68 -8.65
CA GLY A 14 -10.10 -11.03 -8.65
C GLY A 14 -9.67 -11.56 -7.30
N ALA A 15 -9.84 -10.79 -6.23
CA ALA A 15 -9.51 -11.21 -4.89
C ALA A 15 -10.77 -11.47 -4.09
N SER A 16 -10.69 -12.29 -3.06
CA SER A 16 -11.83 -12.56 -2.21
C SER A 16 -11.39 -12.68 -0.76
N ILE A 17 -12.31 -12.37 0.14
CA ILE A 17 -12.08 -12.44 1.56
C ILE A 17 -13.00 -13.49 2.15
N SER A 18 -12.44 -14.40 2.95
CA SER A 18 -13.23 -15.42 3.62
C SER A 18 -14.29 -14.79 4.52
N SER A 19 -15.46 -15.41 4.60
CA SER A 19 -16.53 -14.92 5.46
C SER A 19 -16.20 -14.96 6.94
N GLU A 20 -15.15 -15.68 7.32
CA GLU A 20 -14.71 -15.72 8.71
C GLU A 20 -13.99 -14.46 9.13
N VAL A 21 -13.48 -13.70 8.18
CA VAL A 21 -12.79 -12.43 8.45
C VAL A 21 -13.83 -11.34 8.53
N LYS A 22 -13.91 -10.68 9.68
CA LYS A 22 -14.92 -9.66 9.93
C LYS A 22 -14.35 -8.27 10.14
N SER A 23 -13.07 -8.16 10.50
CA SER A 23 -12.50 -6.88 10.90
C SER A 23 -11.07 -6.74 10.45
N VAL A 24 -10.61 -5.50 10.41
CA VAL A 24 -9.23 -5.19 10.02
C VAL A 24 -8.73 -4.07 10.91
N SER A 25 -7.49 -4.21 11.37
CA SER A 25 -6.81 -3.13 12.07
C SER A 25 -5.53 -2.80 11.32
N ILE A 26 -5.29 -1.50 11.17
CA ILE A 26 -4.11 -1.00 10.46
C ILE A 26 -3.36 -0.11 11.42
N ASN A 27 -2.22 -0.60 11.88
CA ASN A 27 -1.39 0.17 12.81
C ASN A 27 -0.69 1.30 12.03
N PRO A 28 -0.44 2.43 12.69
CA PRO A 28 0.27 3.52 12.02
C PRO A 28 1.61 3.04 11.50
N PHE A 29 1.89 3.32 10.23
CA PHE A 29 3.19 3.01 9.65
C PHE A 29 4.25 3.89 10.29
N GLU A 30 5.43 3.31 10.51
CA GLU A 30 6.55 4.05 11.07
C GLU A 30 7.43 4.57 9.95
N ASN A 31 8.02 5.74 10.16
CA ASN A 31 8.91 6.32 9.19
C ASN A 31 10.34 6.18 9.71
N VAL A 32 11.09 5.23 9.11
CA VAL A 32 12.50 5.05 9.48
C VAL A 32 13.42 5.50 8.34
N ALA A 33 12.86 6.06 7.27
CA ALA A 33 13.65 6.60 6.17
C ALA A 33 13.99 8.06 6.48
N SER A 34 15.27 8.41 6.49
CA SER A 34 15.72 9.72 6.96
C SER A 34 15.22 10.87 6.10
N LEU A 35 15.00 10.64 4.80
CA LEU A 35 14.60 11.70 3.88
C LEU A 35 13.09 11.81 3.68
N ALA A 36 12.33 10.87 4.21
CA ALA A 36 10.89 10.89 4.00
C ALA A 36 10.24 12.01 4.80
N PRO A 37 9.27 12.72 4.21
CA PRO A 37 8.57 13.74 4.99
C PRO A 37 7.76 13.09 6.12
N PRO A 38 7.67 13.79 7.26
CA PRO A 38 6.98 13.19 8.43
C PRO A 38 5.53 12.83 8.15
N VAL A 39 4.87 13.51 7.23
CA VAL A 39 3.46 13.27 6.94
C VAL A 39 3.24 11.99 6.14
N LEU A 40 4.30 11.46 5.52
CA LEU A 40 4.14 10.32 4.60
C LEU A 40 3.62 9.06 5.29
N SER A 41 4.08 8.80 6.51
CA SER A 41 3.61 7.61 7.24
C SER A 41 2.11 7.69 7.51
N ASN A 42 1.61 8.86 7.86
CA ASN A 42 0.18 9.05 8.07
C ASN A 42 -0.58 8.92 6.75
N THR A 43 -0.02 9.45 5.67
CA THR A 43 -0.64 9.35 4.35
C THR A 43 -0.80 7.89 3.94
N LEU A 44 0.24 7.08 4.14
CA LEU A 44 0.17 5.64 3.85
C LEU A 44 -0.87 4.94 4.71
N THR A 45 -0.85 5.21 6.01
CA THR A 45 -1.76 4.57 6.94
C THR A 45 -3.22 4.86 6.58
N GLU A 46 -3.53 6.14 6.35
CA GLU A 46 -4.90 6.52 6.04
C GLU A 46 -5.33 6.01 4.66
N ALA A 47 -4.41 5.97 3.70
CA ALA A 47 -4.73 5.45 2.38
C ALA A 47 -5.07 3.96 2.44
N LEU A 48 -4.36 3.18 3.26
CA LEU A 48 -4.69 1.76 3.40
C LEU A 48 -6.02 1.57 4.10
N LYS A 49 -6.31 2.39 5.12
CA LYS A 49 -7.61 2.35 5.78
C LYS A 49 -8.74 2.67 4.80
N ASP A 50 -8.54 3.70 3.97
CA ASP A 50 -9.54 4.08 2.98
C ASP A 50 -9.76 2.97 1.95
N LYS A 51 -8.68 2.30 1.56
CA LYS A 51 -8.78 1.18 0.62
C LYS A 51 -9.69 0.08 1.17
N PHE A 52 -9.48 -0.29 2.42
CA PHE A 52 -10.31 -1.31 3.05
C PHE A 52 -11.75 -0.85 3.23
N SER A 53 -11.95 0.41 3.59
CA SER A 53 -13.31 0.94 3.78
C SER A 53 -14.09 0.98 2.47
N SER A 54 -13.42 1.29 1.36
CA SER A 54 -14.11 1.42 0.07
C SER A 54 -14.26 0.08 -0.65
N GLU A 55 -13.35 -0.87 -0.42
CA GLU A 55 -13.32 -2.10 -1.20
C GLU A 55 -13.82 -3.31 -0.43
N THR A 56 -14.03 -3.21 0.86
CA THR A 56 -14.49 -4.34 1.67
C THR A 56 -15.58 -3.88 2.63
N LYS A 57 -16.22 -4.87 3.26
CA LYS A 57 -17.21 -4.61 4.31
C LYS A 57 -16.64 -4.90 5.70
N LEU A 58 -15.31 -5.02 5.80
CA LEU A 58 -14.67 -5.29 7.07
C LEU A 58 -14.84 -4.11 8.03
N ILE A 59 -15.00 -4.44 9.30
CA ILE A 59 -15.15 -3.43 10.33
C ILE A 59 -13.77 -2.92 10.72
N PRO A 60 -13.50 -1.61 10.58
CA PRO A 60 -12.21 -1.08 11.00
C PRO A 60 -12.12 -1.03 12.52
N LEU A 61 -11.01 -1.55 13.04
CA LEU A 61 -10.72 -1.52 14.47
C LEU A 61 -9.39 -0.84 14.71
N ASN A 62 -9.21 -0.27 15.88
CA ASN A 62 -7.94 0.36 16.23
C ASN A 62 -6.86 -0.68 16.52
N SER A 63 -7.24 -1.87 16.95
CA SER A 63 -6.31 -2.94 17.23
C SER A 63 -7.04 -4.28 17.21
N ASP A 64 -6.27 -5.34 17.10
CA ASP A 64 -6.78 -6.71 17.25
C ASP A 64 -7.87 -7.09 16.25
N GLY A 65 -7.80 -6.56 15.04
CA GLY A 65 -8.68 -7.03 13.97
C GLY A 65 -8.34 -8.45 13.55
N ASP A 66 -9.25 -9.05 12.79
CA ASP A 66 -8.97 -10.37 12.20
C ASP A 66 -7.82 -10.29 11.21
N LEU A 67 -7.72 -9.17 10.51
CA LEU A 67 -6.55 -8.84 9.70
C LEU A 67 -5.81 -7.71 10.38
N ILE A 68 -4.49 -7.82 10.45
CA ILE A 68 -3.65 -6.81 11.11
C ILE A 68 -2.52 -6.43 10.18
N PHE A 69 -2.41 -5.14 9.88
CA PHE A 69 -1.32 -4.59 9.09
C PHE A 69 -0.44 -3.70 9.95
N SER A 70 0.85 -3.82 9.76
CA SER A 70 1.82 -2.90 10.33
C SER A 70 2.96 -2.77 9.35
N GLY A 71 3.70 -1.68 9.43
CA GLY A 71 4.78 -1.50 8.48
C GLY A 71 5.66 -0.31 8.76
N GLN A 72 6.69 -0.18 7.93
CA GLN A 72 7.67 0.89 8.04
C GLN A 72 8.03 1.39 6.65
N ILE A 73 8.22 2.70 6.56
CA ILE A 73 8.83 3.30 5.36
C ILE A 73 10.33 3.16 5.56
N THR A 74 10.97 2.35 4.72
CA THR A 74 12.39 2.04 4.89
C THR A 74 13.29 2.79 3.93
N ASN A 75 12.75 3.30 2.83
CA ASN A 75 13.54 4.06 1.87
C ASN A 75 12.72 5.16 1.21
N TYR A 76 13.36 6.30 1.03
CA TYR A 76 12.79 7.45 0.33
C TYR A 76 13.98 8.11 -0.35
N SER A 77 14.08 7.95 -1.66
CA SER A 77 15.29 8.41 -2.34
C SER A 77 14.97 9.03 -3.69
N ILE A 78 15.79 10.00 -4.07
CA ILE A 78 15.69 10.66 -5.35
C ILE A 78 17.00 10.43 -6.07
N ASN A 79 16.92 9.89 -7.27
CA ASN A 79 18.11 9.58 -8.05
C ASN A 79 17.92 10.03 -9.49
N PRO A 80 18.97 10.57 -10.12
CA PRO A 80 18.88 10.90 -11.54
C PRO A 80 18.77 9.64 -12.37
N ILE A 81 18.07 9.75 -13.51
CA ILE A 81 17.89 8.66 -14.44
C ILE A 81 18.73 8.94 -15.67
N ALA A 82 19.35 7.91 -16.22
CA ALA A 82 20.14 8.05 -17.44
C ALA A 82 19.24 8.53 -18.58
N ILE A 83 19.73 9.47 -19.37
CA ILE A 83 19.00 10.03 -20.51
C ILE A 83 19.06 8.99 -21.64
N GLN A 84 17.89 8.67 -22.19
CA GLN A 84 17.82 7.80 -23.35
C GLN A 84 18.15 8.59 -24.60
N SER A 85 18.61 7.92 -25.65
CA SER A 85 19.10 8.59 -26.84
C SER A 85 18.04 9.44 -27.54
N ASN A 86 16.77 9.14 -27.36
CA ASN A 86 15.68 9.90 -27.98
C ASN A 86 14.98 10.82 -27.00
N GLU A 87 15.52 11.04 -25.81
CA GLU A 87 14.94 11.95 -24.84
C GLU A 87 15.75 13.23 -24.79
N THR A 88 15.06 14.34 -24.63
CA THR A 88 15.71 15.66 -24.61
C THR A 88 15.78 16.25 -23.22
N ALA A 89 15.06 15.70 -22.23
CA ALA A 89 15.04 16.22 -20.88
C ALA A 89 15.53 15.16 -19.90
N SER A 90 16.36 15.59 -18.95
CA SER A 90 16.80 14.70 -17.88
C SER A 90 15.67 14.56 -16.85
N LYS A 91 15.66 13.44 -16.17
CA LYS A 91 14.64 13.13 -15.17
C LYS A 91 15.27 12.63 -13.89
N ASN A 92 14.55 12.84 -12.81
CA ASN A 92 14.88 12.27 -11.53
C ASN A 92 13.80 11.27 -11.16
N ARG A 93 14.17 10.29 -10.36
CA ARG A 93 13.26 9.24 -9.92
C ARG A 93 13.12 9.29 -8.41
N LEU A 94 11.88 9.46 -7.96
CA LEU A 94 11.56 9.31 -6.54
C LEU A 94 11.13 7.88 -6.31
N SER A 95 11.78 7.20 -5.37
CA SER A 95 11.46 5.82 -5.00
C SER A 95 11.09 5.77 -3.54
N ILE A 96 10.02 5.03 -3.24
CA ILE A 96 9.58 4.80 -1.86
C ILE A 96 9.48 3.30 -1.65
N THR A 97 10.06 2.83 -0.55
CA THR A 97 10.03 1.42 -0.18
C THR A 97 9.41 1.28 1.20
N VAL A 98 8.50 0.34 1.34
CA VAL A 98 7.86 0.05 2.62
C VAL A 98 7.96 -1.44 2.90
N LYS A 99 8.17 -1.77 4.16
CA LYS A 99 8.16 -3.15 4.62
C LYS A 99 6.86 -3.34 5.39
N VAL A 100 6.08 -4.37 5.03
CA VAL A 100 4.76 -4.58 5.57
C VAL A 100 4.64 -5.97 6.17
N LYS A 101 4.08 -6.02 7.36
CA LYS A 101 3.75 -7.28 8.02
C LYS A 101 2.23 -7.41 8.05
N PHE A 102 1.74 -8.53 7.54
CA PHE A 102 0.32 -8.83 7.48
C PHE A 102 0.04 -10.10 8.26
N ILE A 103 -0.93 -10.02 9.15
CA ILE A 103 -1.36 -11.17 9.95
C ILE A 103 -2.85 -11.38 9.74
N ASN A 104 -3.20 -12.62 9.40
CA ASN A 104 -4.58 -13.06 9.31
C ASN A 104 -4.78 -14.09 10.42
N ILE A 105 -5.48 -13.72 11.48
CA ILE A 105 -5.65 -14.64 12.62
C ILE A 105 -6.58 -15.81 12.30
N LYS A 106 -7.35 -15.72 11.22
CA LYS A 106 -8.24 -16.79 10.81
C LYS A 106 -7.56 -17.80 9.89
N ASP A 107 -6.44 -17.43 9.28
CA ASP A 107 -5.70 -18.30 8.38
C ASP A 107 -4.24 -17.86 8.35
N GLU A 108 -3.45 -18.42 9.25
CA GLU A 108 -2.06 -18.00 9.41
C GLU A 108 -1.19 -18.31 8.19
N GLU A 109 -1.64 -19.21 7.32
CA GLU A 109 -0.87 -19.53 6.13
C GLU A 109 -0.82 -18.37 5.15
N THR A 110 -1.75 -17.41 5.28
CA THR A 110 -1.74 -16.23 4.40
C THR A 110 -0.88 -15.09 4.94
N ASN A 111 -0.34 -15.22 6.15
CA ASN A 111 0.51 -14.18 6.73
C ASN A 111 1.71 -13.91 5.84
N TYR A 112 2.15 -12.66 5.82
CA TYR A 112 3.37 -12.32 5.09
C TYR A 112 4.14 -11.20 5.77
N ASP A 113 5.41 -11.12 5.40
CA ASP A 113 6.30 -10.04 5.81
C ASP A 113 7.08 -9.71 4.54
N LYS A 114 6.64 -8.67 3.83
CA LYS A 114 7.17 -8.37 2.49
C LYS A 114 7.54 -6.92 2.34
N THR A 115 8.41 -6.67 1.39
CA THR A 115 8.86 -5.34 1.03
C THR A 115 8.22 -4.96 -0.31
N PHE A 116 7.65 -3.75 -0.36
CA PHE A 116 7.03 -3.20 -1.56
C PHE A 116 7.76 -1.93 -1.93
N SER A 117 7.96 -1.73 -3.22
CA SER A 117 8.66 -0.54 -3.71
C SER A 117 7.97 -0.04 -4.97
N ARG A 118 7.80 1.26 -5.05
CA ARG A 118 7.27 1.92 -6.24
C ARG A 118 8.01 3.21 -6.47
N TYR A 119 7.97 3.70 -7.68
CA TYR A 119 8.65 4.93 -8.02
C TYR A 119 7.83 5.72 -9.03
N THR A 120 8.17 7.00 -9.16
CA THR A 120 7.67 7.83 -10.25
C THR A 120 8.77 8.80 -10.65
N ASP A 121 8.76 9.19 -11.91
CA ASP A 121 9.80 10.03 -12.50
C ASP A 121 9.26 11.44 -12.71
N TYR A 122 10.13 12.43 -12.58
CA TYR A 122 9.76 13.81 -12.84
C TYR A 122 10.92 14.52 -13.50
N GLU A 123 10.62 15.60 -14.23
CA GLU A 123 11.64 16.35 -14.93
C GLU A 123 12.58 17.04 -13.93
N SER A 124 13.88 16.88 -14.13
CA SER A 124 14.85 17.42 -13.19
C SER A 124 14.88 18.95 -13.17
N SER A 125 14.27 19.60 -14.17
CA SER A 125 14.14 21.06 -14.19
C SER A 125 13.11 21.57 -13.19
N LYS A 126 12.23 20.69 -12.68
CA LYS A 126 11.22 21.10 -11.71
C LYS A 126 11.78 21.07 -10.31
N ASP A 127 11.35 22.03 -9.50
CA ASP A 127 11.72 22.05 -8.10
C ASP A 127 11.00 20.92 -7.37
N PHE A 128 11.77 20.06 -6.71
CA PHE A 128 11.19 18.90 -6.05
C PHE A 128 10.10 19.29 -5.06
N THR A 129 10.31 20.34 -4.27
CA THR A 129 9.33 20.72 -3.27
C THR A 129 7.98 21.08 -3.88
N SER A 130 7.97 21.54 -5.13
CA SER A 130 6.71 21.93 -5.79
C SER A 130 5.95 20.71 -6.32
N VAL A 131 6.59 19.56 -6.48
CA VAL A 131 5.96 18.36 -7.02
C VAL A 131 5.90 17.21 -6.02
N GLU A 132 6.53 17.38 -4.86
CA GLU A 132 6.68 16.30 -3.89
C GLU A 132 5.36 15.68 -3.47
N GLU A 133 4.39 16.50 -3.13
CA GLU A 133 3.11 15.99 -2.65
C GLU A 133 2.43 15.14 -3.72
N SER A 134 2.40 15.63 -4.95
CA SER A 134 1.78 14.90 -6.05
C SER A 134 2.48 13.59 -6.35
N LEU A 135 3.83 13.61 -6.31
CA LEU A 135 4.61 12.39 -6.53
C LEU A 135 4.36 11.38 -5.42
N ASN A 136 4.31 11.84 -4.18
CA ASN A 136 4.05 10.96 -3.05
C ASN A 136 2.67 10.31 -3.16
N GLU A 137 1.66 11.08 -3.54
CA GLU A 137 0.32 10.55 -3.70
C GLU A 137 0.27 9.47 -4.77
N GLU A 138 0.95 9.70 -5.88
CA GLU A 138 0.99 8.72 -6.96
C GLU A 138 1.63 7.41 -6.51
N ILE A 139 2.75 7.51 -5.81
CA ILE A 139 3.46 6.31 -5.33
C ILE A 139 2.67 5.61 -4.24
N VAL A 140 2.09 6.38 -3.32
CA VAL A 140 1.27 5.80 -2.24
C VAL A 140 0.11 5.03 -2.82
N PHE A 141 -0.57 5.58 -3.83
CA PHE A 141 -1.67 4.89 -4.49
C PHE A 141 -1.24 3.51 -4.99
N GLN A 142 -0.08 3.44 -5.64
CA GLN A 142 0.43 2.18 -6.17
C GLN A 142 0.84 1.22 -5.06
N LEU A 143 1.50 1.71 -4.02
CA LEU A 143 1.93 0.87 -2.91
C LEU A 143 0.73 0.28 -2.17
N ILE A 144 -0.29 1.08 -1.94
CA ILE A 144 -1.47 0.62 -1.23
C ILE A 144 -2.19 -0.46 -2.03
N ASP A 145 -2.25 -0.28 -3.35
CA ASP A 145 -2.85 -1.28 -4.22
C ASP A 145 -2.06 -2.61 -4.15
N ASP A 146 -0.73 -2.52 -4.17
CA ASP A 146 0.11 -3.71 -4.06
C ASP A 146 -0.10 -4.41 -2.71
N ILE A 147 -0.10 -3.65 -1.62
CA ILE A 147 -0.26 -4.22 -0.28
C ILE A 147 -1.62 -4.88 -0.12
N PHE A 148 -2.65 -4.20 -0.60
CA PHE A 148 -4.01 -4.72 -0.51
C PHE A 148 -4.15 -6.01 -1.32
N ASN A 149 -3.67 -6.01 -2.54
CA ASN A 149 -3.82 -7.17 -3.41
C ASN A 149 -3.01 -8.36 -2.90
N GLU A 150 -1.83 -8.12 -2.34
CA GLU A 150 -1.01 -9.21 -1.82
C GLU A 150 -1.73 -9.94 -0.69
N ALA A 151 -2.50 -9.22 0.11
CA ALA A 151 -3.22 -9.83 1.23
C ALA A 151 -4.27 -10.84 0.77
N PHE A 152 -4.75 -10.72 -0.48
CA PHE A 152 -5.86 -11.54 -0.94
C PHE A 152 -5.53 -12.46 -2.11
N THR A 153 -4.34 -12.37 -2.68
CA THR A 153 -4.01 -13.21 -3.83
C THR A 153 -3.52 -14.60 -3.44
N ASN A 154 -3.17 -14.81 -2.20
CA ASN A 154 -2.66 -16.08 -1.72
C ASN A 154 -3.70 -16.90 -0.95
N TRP A 155 -4.95 -16.57 -1.09
CA TRP A 155 -6.03 -17.24 -0.34
C TRP A 155 -6.57 -18.48 -1.02
#